data_d2fc3140e8b993dc3fea9fd73459bb19
#
_entry.id   d2fc3140e8b993dc3fea9fd73459bb19
#
_cell.length_a   1.000
_cell.length_b   1.000
_cell.length_c   1.000
_cell.angle_alpha   90.00
_cell.angle_beta   90.00
_cell.angle_gamma   90.00
#
_symmetry.space_group_name_H-M   'P 1'
#
loop_
_entity.id
_entity.type
_entity.pdbx_description
1 polymer ?
#
loop_
_entity_poly.entity_id
_entity_poly.type
_entity_poly.pdbx_seq_one_letter_code
_entity_poly.pdbx_strand_id
1 'polypeptide(L)'
;EPGSAYKVNMEGALNVASECRSSGAKLVYISTDYVFNGLKGARYHEFEPADPLSIYAKSKLEGERVTLDASRGNLVCRVSVVYGWNRLSGKSNFVTWVIDSLRKGQEIRLYDDQLVSPTYAPSAARDILELGLGNLKGICHTSGPDCLSRYDIGRLVAETFDLDASLI
;
A
#
# COMPACT_ATOMS: atom_id res chain seq x y z
N GLU A 1 4.30 -9.40 16.06
CA GLU A 1 4.40 -8.77 17.39
C GLU A 1 4.23 -7.25 17.28
N PRO A 2 3.42 -6.61 18.16
CA PRO A 2 3.19 -5.15 18.08
C PRO A 2 4.47 -4.32 18.10
N GLY A 3 5.43 -4.66 18.97
CA GLY A 3 6.69 -3.95 19.10
C GLY A 3 7.55 -3.96 17.84
N SER A 4 7.56 -5.06 17.10
CA SER A 4 8.33 -5.19 15.86
C SER A 4 7.81 -4.27 14.75
N ALA A 5 6.48 -4.07 14.66
CA ALA A 5 5.89 -3.19 13.68
C ALA A 5 6.31 -1.72 13.91
N TYR A 6 6.27 -1.26 15.16
CA TYR A 6 6.71 0.10 15.50
C TYR A 6 8.22 0.29 15.31
N LYS A 7 9.04 -0.69 15.70
CA LYS A 7 10.50 -0.62 15.47
C LYS A 7 10.84 -0.42 13.99
N VAL A 8 10.18 -1.17 13.09
CA VAL A 8 10.47 -1.07 11.66
C VAL A 8 9.84 0.17 11.05
N ASN A 9 8.53 0.38 11.27
CA ASN A 9 7.77 1.38 10.53
C ASN A 9 7.89 2.79 11.11
N MET A 10 8.13 2.94 12.40
CA MET A 10 8.25 4.25 13.06
C MET A 10 9.70 4.57 13.42
N GLU A 11 10.37 3.73 14.25
CA GLU A 11 11.75 4.01 14.67
C GLU A 11 12.73 3.95 13.49
N GLY A 12 12.56 2.95 12.57
CA GLY A 12 13.34 2.89 11.34
C GLY A 12 13.14 4.10 10.45
N ALA A 13 11.88 4.57 10.30
CA ALA A 13 11.59 5.79 9.55
C ALA A 13 12.21 7.03 10.21
N LEU A 14 12.14 7.15 11.53
CA LEU A 14 12.74 8.25 12.29
C LEU A 14 14.26 8.31 12.09
N ASN A 15 14.95 7.17 12.15
CA ASN A 15 16.40 7.11 11.96
C ASN A 15 16.77 7.59 10.55
N VAL A 16 16.10 7.09 9.52
CA VAL A 16 16.35 7.51 8.13
C VAL A 16 16.01 8.98 7.93
N ALA A 17 14.88 9.45 8.48
CA ALA A 17 14.47 10.85 8.38
C ALA A 17 15.47 11.81 9.04
N SER A 18 16.05 11.41 10.16
CA SER A 18 17.09 12.20 10.87
C SER A 18 18.36 12.32 10.02
N GLU A 19 18.80 11.24 9.39
CA GLU A 19 19.98 11.27 8.50
C GLU A 19 19.71 12.05 7.22
N CYS A 20 18.53 11.90 6.62
CA CYS A 20 18.11 12.72 5.48
C CYS A 20 18.11 14.21 5.80
N ARG A 21 17.59 14.58 6.98
CA ARG A 21 17.61 15.97 7.46
C ARG A 21 19.04 16.50 7.60
N SER A 22 19.94 15.71 8.17
CA SER A 22 21.34 16.09 8.40
C SER A 22 22.11 16.29 7.09
N SER A 23 21.82 15.49 6.08
CA SER A 23 22.46 15.54 4.76
C SER A 23 21.75 16.48 3.77
N GLY A 24 20.59 17.04 4.13
CA GLY A 24 19.76 17.82 3.20
C GLY A 24 19.04 16.98 2.14
N ALA A 25 19.01 15.66 2.29
CA ALA A 25 18.30 14.78 1.37
C ALA A 25 16.79 14.80 1.61
N LYS A 26 16.02 14.63 0.53
CA LYS A 26 14.57 14.45 0.60
C LYS A 26 14.26 12.98 0.88
N LEU A 27 13.40 12.71 1.87
CA LEU A 27 12.88 11.38 2.15
C LEU A 27 11.52 11.19 1.49
N VAL A 28 11.35 10.04 0.82
CA VAL A 28 10.05 9.54 0.36
C VAL A 28 9.69 8.32 1.19
N TYR A 29 8.64 8.42 1.98
CA TYR A 29 8.13 7.33 2.81
C TYR A 29 6.95 6.63 2.14
N ILE A 30 7.04 5.32 1.93
CA ILE A 30 5.94 4.53 1.37
C ILE A 30 5.02 4.12 2.51
N SER A 31 3.79 4.61 2.49
CA SER A 31 2.73 4.29 3.46
C SER A 31 1.64 3.43 2.84
N THR A 32 0.47 3.39 3.43
CA THR A 32 -0.63 2.48 3.10
C THR A 32 -1.98 3.17 3.23
N ASP A 33 -2.96 2.74 2.43
CA ASP A 33 -4.38 3.10 2.56
C ASP A 33 -5.01 2.62 3.88
N TYR A 34 -4.41 1.62 4.55
CA TYR A 34 -4.88 1.12 5.85
C TYR A 34 -4.78 2.15 6.99
N VAL A 35 -4.21 3.33 6.76
CA VAL A 35 -4.31 4.46 7.68
C VAL A 35 -5.74 4.97 7.84
N PHE A 36 -6.65 4.61 6.93
CA PHE A 36 -8.08 4.90 7.01
C PHE A 36 -8.86 3.70 7.56
N ASN A 37 -10.01 3.96 8.18
CA ASN A 37 -10.87 2.92 8.76
C ASN A 37 -11.78 2.19 7.76
N GLY A 38 -11.92 2.70 6.53
CA GLY A 38 -12.75 2.12 5.48
C GLY A 38 -14.27 2.39 5.60
N LEU A 39 -14.72 3.11 6.63
CA LEU A 39 -16.16 3.29 6.91
C LEU A 39 -16.86 4.32 6.02
N LYS A 40 -16.09 5.08 5.23
CA LYS A 40 -16.65 6.14 4.38
C LYS A 40 -17.50 5.61 3.21
N GLY A 41 -17.26 4.40 2.74
CA GLY A 41 -17.94 3.83 1.57
C GLY A 41 -17.63 4.55 0.25
N ALA A 42 -16.59 5.40 0.22
CA ALA A 42 -16.14 6.18 -0.93
C ALA A 42 -14.62 6.38 -0.88
N ARG A 43 -14.06 6.95 -1.95
CA ARG A 43 -12.62 7.27 -1.98
C ARG A 43 -12.24 8.28 -0.90
N TYR A 44 -11.11 8.07 -0.26
CA TYR A 44 -10.49 8.99 0.68
C TYR A 44 -9.56 9.97 -0.06
N HIS A 45 -9.48 11.20 0.44
CA HIS A 45 -8.52 12.19 0.00
C HIS A 45 -7.36 12.31 0.99
N GLU A 46 -6.23 12.86 0.54
CA GLU A 46 -5.00 12.97 1.33
C GLU A 46 -5.17 13.78 2.62
N PHE A 47 -6.05 14.79 2.60
CA PHE A 47 -6.32 15.69 3.73
C PHE A 47 -7.34 15.14 4.74
N GLU A 48 -7.96 13.99 4.46
CA GLU A 48 -8.92 13.40 5.38
C GLU A 48 -8.23 12.79 6.60
N PRO A 49 -8.88 12.85 7.78
CA PRO A 49 -8.27 12.33 9.00
C PRO A 49 -8.05 10.82 8.91
N ALA A 50 -6.85 10.40 9.30
CA ALA A 50 -6.52 9.00 9.42
C ALA A 50 -7.10 8.41 10.71
N ASP A 51 -7.64 7.17 10.62
CA ASP A 51 -8.21 6.42 11.75
C ASP A 51 -7.85 4.93 11.61
N PRO A 52 -6.58 4.55 11.80
CA PRO A 52 -6.10 3.19 11.55
C PRO A 52 -6.61 2.18 12.57
N LEU A 53 -7.16 1.05 12.11
CA LEU A 53 -7.74 0.01 12.96
C LEU A 53 -6.69 -1.01 13.45
N SER A 54 -5.65 -1.29 12.66
CA SER A 54 -4.66 -2.32 12.96
C SER A 54 -3.35 -1.74 13.52
N ILE A 55 -2.59 -2.56 14.24
CA ILE A 55 -1.25 -2.20 14.73
C ILE A 55 -0.31 -1.84 13.58
N TYR A 56 -0.37 -2.59 12.47
CA TYR A 56 0.39 -2.28 11.27
C TYR A 56 0.06 -0.86 10.77
N ALA A 57 -1.21 -0.56 10.60
CA ALA A 57 -1.65 0.73 10.10
C ALA A 57 -1.29 1.89 11.05
N LYS A 58 -1.44 1.67 12.37
CA LYS A 58 -1.01 2.64 13.41
C LYS A 58 0.49 2.90 13.33
N SER A 59 1.32 1.86 13.23
CA SER A 59 2.76 2.00 13.12
C SER A 59 3.18 2.69 11.81
N LYS A 60 2.47 2.47 10.70
CA LYS A 60 2.70 3.16 9.43
C LYS A 60 2.34 4.65 9.54
N LEU A 61 1.21 4.99 10.19
CA LEU A 61 0.81 6.38 10.43
C LEU A 61 1.84 7.12 11.29
N GLU A 62 2.40 6.49 12.33
CA GLU A 62 3.49 7.09 13.10
C GLU A 62 4.75 7.31 12.24
N GLY A 63 5.05 6.38 11.31
CA GLY A 63 6.12 6.57 10.33
C GLY A 63 5.89 7.76 9.40
N GLU A 64 4.64 8.02 8.98
CA GLU A 64 4.28 9.23 8.24
C GLU A 64 4.59 10.50 9.06
N ARG A 65 4.17 10.53 10.33
CA ARG A 65 4.36 11.68 11.22
C ARG A 65 5.84 12.02 11.41
N VAL A 66 6.66 11.04 11.80
CA VAL A 66 8.10 11.28 12.00
C VAL A 66 8.80 11.70 10.71
N THR A 67 8.35 11.21 9.56
CA THR A 67 8.88 11.60 8.25
C THR A 67 8.58 13.08 7.94
N LEU A 68 7.34 13.51 8.13
CA LEU A 68 6.90 14.88 7.85
C LEU A 68 7.44 15.88 8.86
N ASP A 69 7.57 15.49 10.14
CA ASP A 69 8.13 16.33 11.20
C ASP A 69 9.62 16.58 11.00
N ALA A 70 10.35 15.60 10.43
CA ALA A 70 11.78 15.75 10.17
C ALA A 70 12.10 16.83 9.14
N SER A 71 11.28 16.95 8.08
CA SER A 71 11.43 18.00 7.05
C SER A 71 10.13 18.24 6.30
N ARG A 72 9.78 19.51 6.11
CA ARG A 72 8.65 19.93 5.26
C ARG A 72 8.86 19.61 3.77
N GLY A 73 10.07 19.25 3.35
CA GLY A 73 10.39 18.83 1.99
C GLY A 73 10.12 17.36 1.72
N ASN A 74 9.88 16.55 2.76
CA ASN A 74 9.63 15.12 2.63
C ASN A 74 8.26 14.81 2.01
N LEU A 75 8.15 13.60 1.46
CA LEU A 75 6.96 13.09 0.78
C LEU A 75 6.53 11.76 1.41
N VAL A 76 5.24 11.60 1.63
CA VAL A 76 4.60 10.34 2.01
C VAL A 76 3.74 9.88 0.84
N CYS A 77 3.99 8.67 0.35
CA CYS A 77 3.22 8.04 -0.71
C CYS A 77 2.39 6.90 -0.12
N ARG A 78 1.06 7.04 -0.07
CA ARG A 78 0.14 5.99 0.36
C ARG A 78 -0.24 5.13 -0.83
N VAL A 79 0.09 3.83 -0.75
CA VAL A 79 -0.27 2.83 -1.76
C VAL A 79 -1.40 1.94 -1.25
N SER A 80 -2.15 1.29 -2.17
CA SER A 80 -3.21 0.34 -1.85
C SER A 80 -2.97 -0.96 -2.59
N VAL A 81 -3.08 -2.09 -1.91
CA VAL A 81 -3.05 -3.46 -2.48
C VAL A 81 -2.05 -3.60 -3.63
N VAL A 82 -0.78 -3.43 -3.30
CA VAL A 82 0.31 -3.54 -4.28
C VAL A 82 0.42 -4.98 -4.78
N TYR A 83 0.41 -5.16 -6.10
CA TYR A 83 0.56 -6.46 -6.74
C TYR A 83 1.60 -6.44 -7.85
N GLY A 84 2.11 -7.61 -8.18
CA GLY A 84 3.11 -7.82 -9.24
C GLY A 84 3.86 -9.11 -9.04
N TRP A 85 4.70 -9.46 -9.99
CA TRP A 85 5.53 -10.65 -9.91
C TRP A 85 6.76 -10.40 -9.04
N ASN A 86 6.84 -11.13 -7.91
CA ASN A 86 8.00 -11.07 -7.03
C ASN A 86 8.89 -12.30 -7.27
N ARG A 87 9.85 -12.15 -8.17
CA ARG A 87 10.78 -13.24 -8.53
C ARG A 87 11.88 -13.47 -7.49
N LEU A 88 12.16 -12.52 -6.61
CA LEU A 88 13.31 -12.55 -5.71
C LEU A 88 12.98 -13.10 -4.32
N SER A 89 11.80 -12.85 -3.77
CA SER A 89 11.52 -13.20 -2.37
C SER A 89 10.60 -14.41 -2.20
N GLY A 90 9.98 -14.92 -3.27
CA GLY A 90 9.00 -16.00 -3.20
C GLY A 90 7.73 -15.66 -2.41
N LYS A 91 7.60 -14.41 -1.92
CA LYS A 91 6.40 -13.99 -1.18
C LYS A 91 5.26 -13.72 -2.15
N SER A 92 4.12 -14.35 -1.87
CA SER A 92 2.88 -14.12 -2.59
C SER A 92 2.26 -12.78 -2.20
N ASN A 93 1.67 -12.07 -3.16
CA ASN A 93 0.73 -10.99 -2.94
C ASN A 93 -0.69 -11.48 -3.27
N PHE A 94 -1.70 -10.63 -3.04
CA PHE A 94 -3.10 -11.02 -3.22
C PHE A 94 -3.37 -11.62 -4.62
N VAL A 95 -2.91 -10.95 -5.69
CA VAL A 95 -3.15 -11.41 -7.07
C VAL A 95 -2.45 -12.74 -7.35
N THR A 96 -1.17 -12.87 -6.99
CA THR A 96 -0.45 -14.13 -7.19
C THR A 96 -0.99 -15.26 -6.33
N TRP A 97 -1.51 -14.97 -5.12
CA TRP A 97 -2.19 -15.94 -4.29
C TRP A 97 -3.48 -16.46 -4.93
N VAL A 98 -4.30 -15.57 -5.52
CA VAL A 98 -5.52 -15.97 -6.26
C VAL A 98 -5.14 -16.87 -7.43
N ILE A 99 -4.15 -16.47 -8.24
CA ILE A 99 -3.68 -17.28 -9.39
C ILE A 99 -3.24 -18.67 -8.92
N ASP A 100 -2.42 -18.76 -7.88
CA ASP A 100 -1.88 -20.02 -7.39
C ASP A 100 -2.96 -20.92 -6.79
N SER A 101 -3.95 -20.35 -6.11
CA SER A 101 -5.08 -21.08 -5.53
C SER A 101 -5.98 -21.67 -6.60
N LEU A 102 -6.39 -20.86 -7.58
CA LEU A 102 -7.28 -21.32 -8.67
C LEU A 102 -6.58 -22.35 -9.58
N ARG A 103 -5.28 -22.18 -9.86
CA ARG A 103 -4.49 -23.19 -10.60
C ARG A 103 -4.44 -24.55 -9.92
N LYS A 104 -4.54 -24.57 -8.59
CA LYS A 104 -4.59 -25.81 -7.79
C LYS A 104 -6.00 -26.37 -7.63
N GLY A 105 -7.01 -25.76 -8.26
CA GLY A 105 -8.41 -26.12 -8.10
C GLY A 105 -8.95 -25.85 -6.69
N GLN A 106 -8.36 -24.92 -5.96
CA GLN A 106 -8.79 -24.59 -4.60
C GLN A 106 -9.89 -23.54 -4.65
N GLU A 107 -11.00 -23.84 -3.96
CA GLU A 107 -12.04 -22.85 -3.68
C GLU A 107 -11.48 -21.76 -2.76
N ILE A 108 -11.76 -20.50 -3.09
CA ILE A 108 -11.37 -19.35 -2.29
C ILE A 108 -12.59 -18.49 -1.98
N ARG A 109 -12.56 -17.80 -0.82
CA ARG A 109 -13.60 -16.84 -0.42
C ARG A 109 -13.02 -15.45 -0.36
N LEU A 110 -13.65 -14.52 -1.06
CA LEU A 110 -13.21 -13.14 -1.17
C LEU A 110 -14.30 -12.19 -0.65
N TYR A 111 -13.85 -11.10 -0.03
CA TYR A 111 -14.76 -10.04 0.43
C TYR A 111 -15.28 -9.25 -0.78
N ASP A 112 -16.58 -9.03 -0.84
CA ASP A 112 -17.26 -8.23 -1.85
C ASP A 112 -17.52 -6.78 -1.39
N ASP A 113 -17.41 -6.53 -0.10
CA ASP A 113 -17.62 -5.22 0.56
C ASP A 113 -16.31 -4.46 0.90
N GLN A 114 -15.14 -5.11 0.78
CA GLN A 114 -13.84 -4.46 0.97
C GLN A 114 -13.34 -3.83 -0.32
N LEU A 115 -13.65 -2.53 -0.51
CA LEU A 115 -13.20 -1.76 -1.65
C LEU A 115 -11.75 -1.28 -1.48
N VAL A 116 -10.95 -1.46 -2.53
CA VAL A 116 -9.52 -1.11 -2.56
C VAL A 116 -9.13 -0.57 -3.94
N SER A 117 -7.97 0.06 -4.04
CA SER A 117 -7.38 0.50 -5.32
C SER A 117 -6.17 -0.36 -5.67
N PRO A 118 -6.34 -1.47 -6.43
CA PRO A 118 -5.22 -2.36 -6.76
C PRO A 118 -4.13 -1.61 -7.52
N THR A 119 -2.90 -1.74 -7.07
CA THR A 119 -1.77 -0.94 -7.55
C THR A 119 -0.69 -1.84 -8.11
N TYR A 120 -0.40 -1.71 -9.42
CA TYR A 120 0.68 -2.46 -10.05
C TYR A 120 2.04 -1.93 -9.61
N ALA A 121 2.86 -2.79 -9.01
CA ALA A 121 4.11 -2.40 -8.36
C ALA A 121 5.08 -1.62 -9.27
N PRO A 122 5.32 -2.02 -10.55
CA PRO A 122 6.18 -1.24 -11.44
C PRO A 122 5.65 0.17 -11.75
N SER A 123 4.32 0.33 -11.86
CA SER A 123 3.71 1.65 -12.07
C SER A 123 3.87 2.51 -10.82
N ALA A 124 3.52 1.97 -9.64
CA ALA A 124 3.73 2.68 -8.37
C ALA A 124 5.19 3.11 -8.19
N ALA A 125 6.14 2.23 -8.48
CA ALA A 125 7.56 2.54 -8.34
C ALA A 125 7.99 3.70 -9.25
N ARG A 126 7.53 3.74 -10.50
CA ARG A 126 7.79 4.85 -11.44
C ARG A 126 7.20 6.15 -10.93
N ASP A 127 5.91 6.12 -10.55
CA ASP A 127 5.19 7.30 -10.09
C ASP A 127 5.81 7.87 -8.80
N ILE A 128 6.14 7.00 -7.83
CA ILE A 128 6.82 7.39 -6.59
C ILE A 128 8.20 7.99 -6.85
N LEU A 129 8.95 7.43 -7.79
CA LEU A 129 10.27 7.97 -8.17
C LEU A 129 10.14 9.34 -8.81
N GLU A 130 9.22 9.52 -9.76
CA GLU A 130 8.95 10.79 -10.42
C GLU A 130 8.53 11.87 -9.41
N LEU A 131 7.57 11.57 -8.54
CA LEU A 131 7.10 12.46 -7.48
C LEU A 131 8.22 12.77 -6.45
N GLY A 132 9.05 11.78 -6.15
CA GLY A 132 10.18 11.92 -5.24
C GLY A 132 11.25 12.85 -5.76
N LEU A 133 11.58 12.76 -7.05
CA LEU A 133 12.54 13.62 -7.73
C LEU A 133 11.96 15.03 -8.03
N GLY A 134 10.65 15.14 -8.06
CA GLY A 134 9.95 16.42 -8.27
C GLY A 134 9.84 17.26 -6.99
N ASN A 135 9.05 18.33 -7.11
CA ASN A 135 8.85 19.31 -6.03
C ASN A 135 7.66 18.99 -5.10
N LEU A 136 6.97 17.85 -5.35
CA LEU A 136 5.84 17.45 -4.49
C LEU A 136 6.33 17.11 -3.09
N LYS A 137 5.58 17.52 -2.07
CA LYS A 137 5.86 17.33 -0.65
C LYS A 137 4.56 17.11 0.11
N GLY A 138 4.65 16.60 1.33
CA GLY A 138 3.48 16.27 2.15
C GLY A 138 2.98 14.86 1.87
N ILE A 139 1.67 14.66 1.75
CA ILE A 139 1.04 13.36 1.54
C ILE A 139 0.47 13.28 0.13
N CYS A 140 0.64 12.14 -0.52
CA CYS A 140 0.06 11.84 -1.83
C CYS A 140 -0.45 10.40 -1.86
N HIS A 141 -1.60 10.16 -2.48
CA HIS A 141 -2.07 8.82 -2.79
C HIS A 141 -1.48 8.37 -4.14
N THR A 142 -0.68 7.29 -4.12
CA THR A 142 -0.04 6.69 -5.30
C THR A 142 -0.59 5.29 -5.53
N SER A 143 -1.90 5.19 -5.65
CA SER A 143 -2.63 3.95 -5.88
C SER A 143 -3.19 3.86 -7.29
N GLY A 144 -3.60 2.65 -7.71
CA GLY A 144 -4.25 2.44 -8.99
C GLY A 144 -5.55 3.26 -9.12
N PRO A 145 -6.00 3.53 -10.35
CA PRO A 145 -7.15 4.40 -10.62
C PRO A 145 -8.49 3.74 -10.29
N ASP A 146 -8.53 2.40 -10.25
CA ASP A 146 -9.76 1.65 -10.08
C ASP A 146 -10.14 1.53 -8.60
N CYS A 147 -11.43 1.36 -8.35
CA CYS A 147 -11.98 1.06 -7.02
C CYS A 147 -12.76 -0.24 -7.15
N LEU A 148 -12.21 -1.32 -6.63
CA LEU A 148 -12.73 -2.68 -6.81
C LEU A 148 -12.81 -3.39 -5.47
N SER A 149 -13.78 -4.31 -5.33
CA SER A 149 -13.78 -5.24 -4.21
C SER A 149 -12.70 -6.33 -4.38
N ARG A 150 -12.38 -7.03 -3.28
CA ARG A 150 -11.51 -8.21 -3.39
C ARG A 150 -12.10 -9.26 -4.31
N TYR A 151 -13.43 -9.42 -4.28
CA TYR A 151 -14.16 -10.32 -5.16
C TYR A 151 -13.99 -9.92 -6.63
N ASP A 152 -14.20 -8.63 -6.98
CA ASP A 152 -14.03 -8.15 -8.35
C ASP A 152 -12.62 -8.38 -8.86
N ILE A 153 -11.60 -8.10 -8.02
CA ILE A 153 -10.20 -8.38 -8.39
C ILE A 153 -9.99 -9.86 -8.64
N GLY A 154 -10.54 -10.74 -7.79
CA GLY A 154 -10.46 -12.19 -7.97
C GLY A 154 -11.07 -12.64 -9.29
N ARG A 155 -12.24 -12.12 -9.63
CA ARG A 155 -12.94 -12.39 -10.91
C ARG A 155 -12.13 -11.92 -12.12
N LEU A 156 -11.59 -10.71 -12.09
CA LEU A 156 -10.71 -10.17 -13.13
C LEU A 156 -9.44 -11.01 -13.31
N VAL A 157 -8.86 -11.49 -12.22
CA VAL A 157 -7.70 -12.39 -12.25
C VAL A 157 -8.08 -13.71 -12.92
N ALA A 158 -9.20 -14.33 -12.55
CA ALA A 158 -9.66 -15.57 -13.15
C ALA A 158 -9.87 -15.42 -14.67
N GLU A 159 -10.54 -14.35 -15.09
CA GLU A 159 -10.76 -14.04 -16.51
C GLU A 159 -9.44 -13.81 -17.26
N THR A 160 -8.54 -12.98 -16.69
CA THR A 160 -7.27 -12.60 -17.34
C THR A 160 -6.34 -13.80 -17.56
N PHE A 161 -6.36 -14.76 -16.64
CA PHE A 161 -5.46 -15.92 -16.66
C PHE A 161 -6.15 -17.22 -17.10
N ASP A 162 -7.37 -17.14 -17.63
CA ASP A 162 -8.18 -18.29 -18.08
C ASP A 162 -8.30 -19.39 -17.01
N LEU A 163 -8.71 -18.97 -15.80
CA LEU A 163 -8.87 -19.82 -14.62
C LEU A 163 -10.35 -20.00 -14.28
N ASP A 164 -10.66 -21.07 -13.55
CA ASP A 164 -12.04 -21.39 -13.17
C ASP A 164 -12.58 -20.40 -12.12
N ALA A 165 -13.39 -19.46 -12.58
CA ALA A 165 -14.03 -18.47 -11.74
C ALA A 165 -15.18 -19.02 -10.86
N SER A 166 -15.61 -20.28 -11.05
CA SER A 166 -16.61 -20.92 -10.18
C SER A 166 -16.04 -21.30 -8.82
N LEU A 167 -14.73 -21.24 -8.67
CA LEU A 167 -14.01 -21.49 -7.40
C LEU A 167 -13.91 -20.24 -6.50
N ILE A 168 -14.53 -19.09 -6.91
CA ILE A 168 -14.52 -17.84 -6.14
C ILE A 168 -15.89 -17.56 -5.53
#